data_39ba67b3d66da31f61a087265048aa74
#
_entry.id   39ba67b3d66da31f61a087265048aa74
#
_cell.length_a   1.000
_cell.length_b   1.000
_cell.length_c   1.000
_cell.angle_alpha   90.00
_cell.angle_beta   90.00
_cell.angle_gamma   90.00
#
_symmetry.space_group_name_H-M   'P 1'
#
loop_
_entity.id
_entity.type
_entity.pdbx_description
1 polymer ?
#
loop_
_entity_poly.entity_id
_entity_poly.type
_entity_poly.pdbx_seq_one_letter_code
_entity_poly.pdbx_strand_id
1 'polypeptide(L)'
;MTSFVDRISRAQSGTQQLLAGALRQSLAMLFKPVANPRFSVKTQRRWMDIMAKTTLVARDVPSHDAPLGDVPCRHYAPLNAQGTVLYLHGGGYVAGSPESHRSVTSHLATFANARVVVPDYRLAPEHACPAAIEDAVAVYDALLAEGVDPATLVIAGDSA
;
A
#
# COMPACT_ATOMS: atom_id res chain seq x y z
N MET A 1 8.69 36.92 -2.11
CA MET A 1 8.13 35.60 -2.43
C MET A 1 8.04 34.78 -1.15
N THR A 2 6.86 34.65 -0.57
CA THR A 2 6.63 33.81 0.62
C THR A 2 6.76 32.35 0.22
N SER A 3 7.59 31.59 0.92
CA SER A 3 7.84 30.17 0.67
C SER A 3 6.52 29.36 0.79
N PHE A 4 6.43 28.26 0.05
CA PHE A 4 5.28 27.33 0.13
C PHE A 4 5.07 26.84 1.58
N VAL A 5 6.15 26.67 2.34
CA VAL A 5 6.14 26.29 3.77
C VAL A 5 5.49 27.38 4.63
N ASP A 6 5.74 28.67 4.33
CA ASP A 6 5.12 29.79 5.05
C ASP A 6 3.61 29.91 4.81
N ARG A 7 3.09 29.38 3.70
CA ARG A 7 1.63 29.32 3.45
C ARG A 7 0.95 28.21 4.22
N ILE A 8 1.64 27.10 4.44
CA ILE A 8 1.11 25.96 5.22
C ILE A 8 1.11 26.29 6.71
N SER A 9 2.10 27.08 7.18
CA SER A 9 2.21 27.48 8.60
C SER A 9 1.34 28.68 8.96
N ARG A 10 0.77 29.43 7.99
CA ARG A 10 -0.08 30.59 8.27
C ARG A 10 -1.46 30.17 8.76
N ALA A 11 -1.65 30.41 10.04
CA ALA A 11 -2.94 30.61 10.71
C ALA A 11 -4.02 29.58 10.32
N GLN A 12 -3.88 28.38 10.81
CA GLN A 12 -5.05 27.53 11.00
C GLN A 12 -6.02 28.29 11.91
N SER A 13 -7.23 28.58 11.44
CA SER A 13 -8.29 29.10 12.29
C SER A 13 -8.47 28.16 13.48
N GLY A 14 -8.98 28.65 14.63
CA GLY A 14 -9.23 27.80 15.79
C GLY A 14 -10.04 26.53 15.44
N THR A 15 -10.95 26.64 14.47
CA THR A 15 -11.72 25.51 13.93
C THR A 15 -10.82 24.49 13.21
N GLN A 16 -9.85 24.93 12.42
CA GLN A 16 -8.90 24.04 11.74
C GLN A 16 -7.98 23.31 12.74
N GLN A 17 -7.57 24.00 13.81
CA GLN A 17 -6.77 23.38 14.89
C GLN A 17 -7.57 22.33 15.65
N LEU A 18 -8.84 22.59 15.93
CA LEU A 18 -9.75 21.62 16.56
C LEU A 18 -9.98 20.40 15.66
N LEU A 19 -10.24 20.61 14.37
CA LEU A 19 -10.40 19.53 13.39
C LEU A 19 -9.13 18.71 13.23
N ALA A 20 -7.97 19.35 13.13
CA ALA A 20 -6.68 18.67 13.05
C ALA A 20 -6.39 17.88 14.34
N GLY A 21 -6.71 18.43 15.51
CA GLY A 21 -6.60 17.74 16.79
C GLY A 21 -7.50 16.51 16.88
N ALA A 22 -8.76 16.67 16.49
CA ALA A 22 -9.73 15.58 16.47
C ALA A 22 -9.31 14.47 15.48
N LEU A 23 -8.87 14.84 14.27
CA LEU A 23 -8.37 13.90 13.27
C LEU A 23 -7.12 13.16 13.77
N ARG A 24 -6.16 13.89 14.33
CA ARG A 24 -4.95 13.29 14.92
C ARG A 24 -5.29 12.29 16.03
N GLN A 25 -6.26 12.63 16.89
CA GLN A 25 -6.66 11.78 17.99
C GLN A 25 -7.42 10.54 17.51
N SER A 26 -8.27 10.70 16.49
CA SER A 26 -8.97 9.59 15.83
C SER A 26 -7.99 8.64 15.14
N LEU A 27 -7.05 9.18 14.37
CA LEU A 27 -6.00 8.38 13.74
C LEU A 27 -5.13 7.67 14.78
N ALA A 28 -4.74 8.37 15.85
CA ALA A 28 -3.98 7.74 16.92
C ALA A 28 -4.74 6.59 17.59
N MET A 29 -6.04 6.71 17.81
CA MET A 29 -6.87 5.62 18.34
C MET A 29 -6.97 4.44 17.38
N LEU A 30 -7.10 4.70 16.07
CA LEU A 30 -7.18 3.67 15.05
C LEU A 30 -5.85 2.92 14.88
N PHE A 31 -4.72 3.62 14.95
CA PHE A 31 -3.39 3.01 14.71
C PHE A 31 -2.69 2.52 15.99
N LYS A 32 -3.09 2.97 17.19
CA LYS A 32 -2.53 2.47 18.45
C LYS A 32 -2.56 0.94 18.60
N PRO A 33 -3.62 0.22 18.21
CA PRO A 33 -3.62 -1.25 18.30
C PRO A 33 -2.59 -1.91 17.39
N VAL A 34 -2.34 -1.33 16.20
CA VAL A 34 -1.35 -1.86 15.24
C VAL A 34 0.07 -1.73 15.78
N ALA A 35 0.38 -0.62 16.43
CA ALA A 35 1.71 -0.33 16.96
C ALA A 35 1.92 -0.85 18.40
N ASN A 36 0.93 -1.51 19.02
CA ASN A 36 1.02 -1.95 20.39
C ASN A 36 1.63 -3.37 20.50
N PRO A 37 2.83 -3.52 21.07
CA PRO A 37 3.51 -4.81 21.18
C PRO A 37 2.80 -5.83 22.08
N ARG A 38 1.76 -5.42 22.82
CA ARG A 38 0.93 -6.33 23.63
C ARG A 38 -0.01 -7.18 22.77
N PHE A 39 -0.30 -6.76 21.54
CA PHE A 39 -1.11 -7.55 20.64
C PHE A 39 -0.24 -8.45 19.76
N SER A 40 -0.73 -9.65 19.49
CA SER A 40 -0.04 -10.57 18.58
C SER A 40 0.02 -9.96 17.17
N VAL A 41 1.05 -10.31 16.40
CA VAL A 41 1.20 -9.91 15.00
C VAL A 41 -0.05 -10.25 14.18
N LYS A 42 -0.65 -11.43 14.40
CA LYS A 42 -1.90 -11.82 13.74
C LYS A 42 -3.05 -10.86 14.05
N THR A 43 -3.15 -10.39 15.28
CA THR A 43 -4.18 -9.43 15.69
C THR A 43 -3.94 -8.07 15.02
N GLN A 44 -2.69 -7.63 14.96
CA GLN A 44 -2.31 -6.37 14.30
C GLN A 44 -2.63 -6.40 12.81
N ARG A 45 -2.26 -7.47 12.09
CA ARG A 45 -2.56 -7.67 10.66
C ARG A 45 -4.06 -7.65 10.41
N ARG A 46 -4.82 -8.46 11.17
CA ARG A 46 -6.28 -8.50 11.05
C ARG A 46 -6.94 -7.14 11.29
N TRP A 47 -6.42 -6.37 12.24
CA TRP A 47 -6.91 -5.03 12.50
C TRP A 47 -6.66 -4.09 11.31
N MET A 48 -5.46 -4.15 10.70
CA MET A 48 -5.13 -3.37 9.50
C MET A 48 -6.09 -3.70 8.35
N ASP A 49 -6.34 -4.98 8.09
CA ASP A 49 -7.25 -5.41 7.03
C ASP A 49 -8.70 -4.98 7.29
N ILE A 50 -9.16 -5.02 8.56
CA ILE A 50 -10.48 -4.51 8.92
C ILE A 50 -10.57 -3.00 8.69
N MET A 51 -9.55 -2.25 9.08
CA MET A 51 -9.50 -0.81 8.85
C MET A 51 -9.45 -0.46 7.38
N ALA A 52 -8.72 -1.23 6.58
CA ALA A 52 -8.67 -1.06 5.13
C ALA A 52 -10.06 -1.17 4.48
N LYS A 53 -10.95 -2.01 5.00
CA LYS A 53 -12.32 -2.15 4.48
C LYS A 53 -13.17 -0.90 4.65
N THR A 54 -12.79 0.00 5.54
CA THR A 54 -13.45 1.32 5.71
C THR A 54 -12.92 2.38 4.75
N THR A 55 -11.81 2.10 4.04
CA THR A 55 -11.21 3.03 3.09
C THR A 55 -11.89 2.96 1.73
N LEU A 56 -11.94 4.11 1.06
CA LEU A 56 -12.46 4.17 -0.30
C LEU A 56 -11.45 3.58 -1.29
N VAL A 57 -11.95 2.79 -2.22
CA VAL A 57 -11.19 2.27 -3.36
C VAL A 57 -11.65 2.97 -4.63
N ALA A 58 -10.77 3.06 -5.62
CA ALA A 58 -11.15 3.57 -6.93
C ALA A 58 -12.18 2.62 -7.58
N ARG A 59 -13.30 3.17 -8.04
CA ARG A 59 -14.43 2.38 -8.56
C ARG A 59 -14.25 1.91 -9.99
N ASP A 60 -13.42 2.64 -10.74
CA ASP A 60 -13.30 2.46 -12.19
C ASP A 60 -12.11 1.58 -12.60
N VAL A 61 -11.51 0.88 -11.62
CA VAL A 61 -10.40 -0.02 -11.88
C VAL A 61 -10.78 -1.44 -11.52
N PRO A 62 -10.88 -2.34 -12.49
CA PRO A 62 -11.03 -3.77 -12.23
C PRO A 62 -9.87 -4.29 -11.39
N SER A 63 -10.19 -5.15 -10.44
CA SER A 63 -9.19 -5.84 -9.62
C SER A 63 -9.48 -7.33 -9.56
N HIS A 64 -8.42 -8.12 -9.53
CA HIS A 64 -8.49 -9.58 -9.36
C HIS A 64 -7.25 -10.07 -8.62
N ASP A 65 -7.38 -11.23 -8.00
CA ASP A 65 -6.26 -11.91 -7.36
C ASP A 65 -5.77 -13.04 -8.30
N ALA A 66 -4.48 -13.02 -8.60
CA ALA A 66 -3.81 -14.06 -9.39
C ALA A 66 -2.33 -14.12 -9.00
N PRO A 67 -1.73 -15.30 -8.94
CA PRO A 67 -0.30 -15.41 -8.63
C PRO A 67 0.55 -14.92 -9.81
N LEU A 68 1.75 -14.43 -9.48
CA LEU A 68 2.86 -14.24 -10.41
C LEU A 68 4.01 -15.14 -9.95
N GLY A 69 4.38 -16.11 -10.79
CA GLY A 69 5.14 -17.26 -10.31
C GLY A 69 4.35 -17.96 -9.20
N ASP A 70 5.02 -18.21 -8.07
CA ASP A 70 4.39 -18.84 -6.90
C ASP A 70 3.90 -17.82 -5.84
N VAL A 71 3.99 -16.51 -6.12
CA VAL A 71 3.61 -15.48 -5.17
C VAL A 71 2.20 -14.99 -5.44
N PRO A 72 1.27 -15.07 -4.49
CA PRO A 72 -0.05 -14.47 -4.60
C PRO A 72 0.06 -12.96 -4.81
N CYS A 73 -0.71 -12.42 -5.77
CA CYS A 73 -0.69 -10.99 -6.06
C CYS A 73 -2.11 -10.49 -6.26
N ARG A 74 -2.35 -9.23 -5.86
CA ARG A 74 -3.52 -8.47 -6.30
C ARG A 74 -3.16 -7.57 -7.45
N HIS A 75 -3.99 -7.60 -8.48
CA HIS A 75 -3.83 -6.81 -9.68
C HIS A 75 -4.93 -5.77 -9.77
N TYR A 76 -4.55 -4.56 -10.14
CA TYR A 76 -5.45 -3.49 -10.57
C TYR A 76 -5.10 -3.14 -12.00
N ALA A 77 -6.03 -3.30 -12.93
CA ALA A 77 -5.72 -3.17 -14.36
C ALA A 77 -6.78 -2.28 -15.06
N PRO A 78 -6.50 -0.98 -15.22
CA PRO A 78 -7.28 -0.13 -16.11
C PRO A 78 -7.30 -0.67 -17.53
N LEU A 79 -8.42 -0.47 -18.25
CA LEU A 79 -8.61 -1.02 -19.60
C LEU A 79 -7.53 -0.65 -20.61
N ASN A 80 -6.91 0.53 -20.46
CA ASN A 80 -5.88 1.04 -21.36
C ASN A 80 -4.59 1.38 -20.60
N ALA A 81 -4.18 0.52 -19.68
CA ALA A 81 -2.95 0.71 -18.91
C ALA A 81 -1.73 0.87 -19.83
N GLN A 82 -0.93 1.90 -19.59
CA GLN A 82 0.25 2.23 -20.42
C GLN A 82 1.59 1.83 -19.80
N GLY A 83 1.55 1.26 -18.61
CA GLY A 83 2.73 0.81 -17.89
C GLY A 83 2.33 -0.15 -16.77
N THR A 84 3.35 -0.62 -16.05
CA THR A 84 3.17 -1.51 -14.91
C THR A 84 3.86 -0.94 -13.68
N VAL A 85 3.19 -1.00 -12.53
CA VAL A 85 3.78 -0.66 -11.23
C VAL A 85 3.80 -1.92 -10.38
N LEU A 86 4.97 -2.34 -9.96
CA LEU A 86 5.15 -3.32 -8.89
C LEU A 86 5.14 -2.54 -7.57
N TYR A 87 4.07 -2.70 -6.79
CA TYR A 87 3.91 -1.98 -5.53
C TYR A 87 4.22 -2.89 -4.35
N LEU A 88 5.28 -2.59 -3.63
CA LEU A 88 5.72 -3.30 -2.43
C LEU A 88 5.15 -2.59 -1.20
N HIS A 89 4.15 -3.20 -0.57
CA HIS A 89 3.43 -2.58 0.54
C HIS A 89 4.30 -2.42 1.79
N GLY A 90 4.03 -1.40 2.59
CA GLY A 90 4.68 -1.17 3.87
C GLY A 90 4.23 -2.11 4.98
N GLY A 91 4.91 -2.03 6.12
CA GLY A 91 4.60 -2.79 7.33
C GLY A 91 5.78 -3.47 7.99
N GLY A 92 7.02 -3.05 7.65
CA GLY A 92 8.25 -3.55 8.28
C GLY A 92 8.49 -5.04 8.05
N TYR A 93 8.00 -5.60 6.97
CA TYR A 93 8.02 -7.04 6.66
C TYR A 93 7.34 -7.93 7.72
N VAL A 94 6.58 -7.32 8.63
CA VAL A 94 5.87 -8.01 9.73
C VAL A 94 4.36 -7.88 9.57
N ALA A 95 3.90 -6.82 8.96
CA ALA A 95 2.48 -6.52 8.74
C ALA A 95 2.25 -5.99 7.33
N GLY A 96 1.01 -5.60 7.03
CA GLY A 96 0.63 -5.19 5.69
C GLY A 96 0.12 -6.35 4.85
N SER A 97 -0.60 -6.01 3.79
CA SER A 97 -1.16 -6.93 2.81
C SER A 97 -1.65 -6.14 1.59
N PRO A 98 -1.93 -6.78 0.45
CA PRO A 98 -2.65 -6.15 -0.65
C PRO A 98 -4.01 -5.58 -0.22
N GLU A 99 -4.68 -6.18 0.76
CA GLU A 99 -5.94 -5.68 1.31
C GLU A 99 -5.75 -4.40 2.11
N SER A 100 -4.73 -4.34 2.98
CA SER A 100 -4.46 -3.14 3.78
C SER A 100 -4.07 -1.92 2.95
N HIS A 101 -3.53 -2.12 1.75
CA HIS A 101 -3.09 -1.07 0.83
C HIS A 101 -4.04 -0.86 -0.37
N ARG A 102 -5.22 -1.50 -0.36
CA ARG A 102 -6.17 -1.48 -1.49
C ARG A 102 -6.59 -0.07 -1.92
N SER A 103 -6.71 0.86 -1.00
CA SER A 103 -7.07 2.24 -1.31
C SER A 103 -5.99 2.94 -2.11
N VAL A 104 -4.76 2.95 -1.61
CA VAL A 104 -3.65 3.63 -2.28
C VAL A 104 -3.34 2.99 -3.63
N THR A 105 -3.33 1.65 -3.71
CA THR A 105 -2.96 0.93 -4.94
C THR A 105 -4.02 1.03 -6.03
N SER A 106 -5.32 1.01 -5.67
CA SER A 106 -6.39 1.23 -6.65
C SER A 106 -6.39 2.66 -7.22
N HIS A 107 -6.20 3.67 -6.36
CA HIS A 107 -6.09 5.05 -6.83
C HIS A 107 -4.82 5.29 -7.64
N LEU A 108 -3.70 4.66 -7.26
CA LEU A 108 -2.47 4.71 -8.04
C LEU A 108 -2.69 4.18 -9.46
N ALA A 109 -3.38 3.04 -9.59
CA ALA A 109 -3.70 2.46 -10.91
C ALA A 109 -4.53 3.43 -11.77
N THR A 110 -5.52 4.11 -11.16
CA THR A 110 -6.33 5.12 -11.86
C THR A 110 -5.48 6.32 -12.28
N PHE A 111 -4.76 6.94 -11.34
CA PHE A 111 -4.04 8.19 -11.62
C PHE A 111 -2.84 8.01 -12.54
N ALA A 112 -2.15 6.88 -12.42
CA ALA A 112 -1.02 6.57 -13.30
C ALA A 112 -1.46 5.96 -14.64
N ASN A 113 -2.72 5.59 -14.79
CA ASN A 113 -3.23 4.77 -15.90
C ASN A 113 -2.32 3.55 -16.16
N ALA A 114 -1.99 2.83 -15.10
CA ALA A 114 -1.03 1.73 -15.12
C ALA A 114 -1.60 0.48 -14.45
N ARG A 115 -1.18 -0.71 -14.91
CA ARG A 115 -1.40 -1.95 -14.16
C ARG A 115 -0.61 -1.86 -12.85
N VAL A 116 -1.27 -2.00 -11.70
CA VAL A 116 -0.60 -2.08 -10.40
C VAL A 116 -0.67 -3.50 -9.89
N VAL A 117 0.48 -4.08 -9.59
CA VAL A 117 0.63 -5.43 -9.05
C VAL A 117 1.14 -5.31 -7.62
N VAL A 118 0.42 -5.92 -6.69
CA VAL A 118 0.71 -5.87 -5.25
C VAL A 118 0.94 -7.29 -4.75
N PRO A 119 2.17 -7.72 -4.52
CA PRO A 119 2.46 -9.03 -3.96
C PRO A 119 1.94 -9.17 -2.52
N ASP A 120 1.39 -10.34 -2.20
CA ASP A 120 1.15 -10.78 -0.83
C ASP A 120 2.36 -11.61 -0.37
N TYR A 121 3.49 -10.94 -0.24
CA TYR A 121 4.76 -11.60 0.06
C TYR A 121 4.81 -12.11 1.50
N ARG A 122 5.64 -13.14 1.71
CA ARG A 122 5.85 -13.80 3.00
C ARG A 122 6.36 -12.82 4.05
N LEU A 123 5.77 -12.85 5.24
CA LEU A 123 6.05 -11.91 6.34
C LEU A 123 6.66 -12.61 7.55
N ALA A 124 7.51 -11.90 8.28
CA ALA A 124 7.99 -12.29 9.59
C ALA A 124 6.84 -12.19 10.64
N PRO A 125 6.87 -12.99 11.71
CA PRO A 125 7.92 -13.92 12.08
C PRO A 125 7.80 -15.30 11.41
N GLU A 126 6.71 -15.58 10.69
CA GLU A 126 6.46 -16.88 10.06
C GLU A 126 7.54 -17.21 9.01
N HIS A 127 7.97 -16.17 8.29
CA HIS A 127 9.02 -16.24 7.28
C HIS A 127 10.03 -15.12 7.52
N ALA A 128 11.19 -15.49 8.02
CA ALA A 128 12.26 -14.55 8.30
C ALA A 128 12.86 -13.97 7.00
N CYS A 129 13.54 -12.84 7.12
CA CYS A 129 14.38 -12.30 6.03
C CYS A 129 15.34 -13.40 5.52
N PRO A 130 15.49 -13.56 4.19
CA PRO A 130 15.08 -12.63 3.13
C PRO A 130 13.76 -12.98 2.40
N ALA A 131 12.88 -13.80 2.97
CA ALA A 131 11.71 -14.38 2.29
C ALA A 131 10.85 -13.33 1.52
N ALA A 132 10.55 -12.19 2.13
CA ALA A 132 9.78 -11.12 1.46
C ALA A 132 10.53 -10.53 0.26
N ILE A 133 11.85 -10.43 0.35
CA ILE A 133 12.68 -9.91 -0.74
C ILE A 133 12.74 -10.92 -1.88
N GLU A 134 12.88 -12.21 -1.57
CA GLU A 134 12.84 -13.29 -2.56
C GLU A 134 11.52 -13.30 -3.32
N ASP A 135 10.39 -13.14 -2.62
CA ASP A 135 9.06 -13.06 -3.23
C ASP A 135 8.93 -11.81 -4.13
N ALA A 136 9.42 -10.67 -3.68
CA ALA A 136 9.40 -9.44 -4.46
C ALA A 136 10.22 -9.56 -5.76
N VAL A 137 11.40 -10.19 -5.68
CA VAL A 137 12.25 -10.47 -6.86
C VAL A 137 11.56 -11.47 -7.78
N ALA A 138 10.98 -12.54 -7.24
CA ALA A 138 10.27 -13.54 -8.03
C ALA A 138 9.09 -12.92 -8.82
N VAL A 139 8.34 -11.99 -8.21
CA VAL A 139 7.27 -11.27 -8.91
C VAL A 139 7.82 -10.34 -9.98
N TYR A 140 8.93 -9.65 -9.72
CA TYR A 140 9.59 -8.82 -10.70
C TYR A 140 10.04 -9.64 -11.93
N ASP A 141 10.71 -10.78 -11.69
CA ASP A 141 11.15 -11.68 -12.75
C ASP A 141 9.97 -12.27 -13.54
N ALA A 142 8.89 -12.61 -12.86
CA ALA A 142 7.66 -13.09 -13.50
C ALA A 142 7.02 -12.03 -14.40
N LEU A 143 7.00 -10.76 -13.98
CA LEU A 143 6.53 -9.65 -14.83
C LEU A 143 7.36 -9.51 -16.10
N LEU A 144 8.67 -9.64 -16.00
CA LEU A 144 9.55 -9.62 -17.17
C LEU A 144 9.30 -10.83 -18.09
N ALA A 145 9.07 -12.01 -17.50
CA ALA A 145 8.75 -13.23 -18.24
C ALA A 145 7.39 -13.15 -18.95
N GLU A 146 6.41 -12.42 -18.39
CA GLU A 146 5.14 -12.08 -19.07
C GLU A 146 5.33 -11.10 -20.25
N GLY A 147 6.51 -10.54 -20.43
CA GLY A 147 6.81 -9.58 -21.50
C GLY A 147 6.57 -8.12 -21.11
N VAL A 148 6.48 -7.81 -19.82
CA VAL A 148 6.45 -6.41 -19.37
C VAL A 148 7.77 -5.74 -19.73
N ASP A 149 7.71 -4.64 -20.48
CA ASP A 149 8.88 -3.85 -20.84
C ASP A 149 9.50 -3.18 -19.60
N PRO A 150 10.76 -3.47 -19.25
CA PRO A 150 11.44 -2.83 -18.13
C PRO A 150 11.44 -1.30 -18.17
N ALA A 151 11.37 -0.71 -19.36
CA ALA A 151 11.33 0.74 -19.53
C ALA A 151 9.99 1.35 -19.06
N THR A 152 8.92 0.54 -18.95
CA THR A 152 7.59 0.95 -18.50
C THR A 152 7.22 0.32 -17.15
N LEU A 153 8.14 -0.40 -16.52
CA LEU A 153 7.97 -1.00 -15.21
C LEU A 153 8.55 -0.08 -14.12
N VAL A 154 7.69 0.33 -13.20
CA VAL A 154 8.06 1.15 -12.04
C VAL A 154 7.95 0.31 -10.77
N ILE A 155 8.93 0.38 -9.89
CA ILE A 155 8.85 -0.17 -8.54
C ILE A 155 8.47 0.96 -7.59
N ALA A 156 7.43 0.76 -6.80
CA ALA A 156 6.93 1.72 -5.84
C ALA A 156 6.67 1.05 -4.48
N GLY A 157 6.56 1.84 -3.43
CA GLY A 157 6.24 1.37 -2.08
C GLY A 157 6.08 2.53 -1.12
N ASP A 158 5.63 2.25 0.09
CA ASP A 158 5.32 3.29 1.09
C ASP A 158 6.15 3.19 2.37
N SER A 159 6.74 2.06 2.65
CA SER A 159 7.60 1.83 3.82
C SER A 159 8.23 0.44 3.75
N ALA A 160 9.30 0.23 4.52
CA ALA A 160 9.88 -1.08 4.75
C ALA A 160 9.56 -1.58 6.16
#